data_dc6ab1562ea017a303aafcef99c01401
#
_entry.id   dc6ab1562ea017a303aafcef99c01401
#
_cell.length_a   1.000
_cell.length_b   1.000
_cell.length_c   1.000
_cell.angle_alpha   90.00
_cell.angle_beta   90.00
_cell.angle_gamma   90.00
#
_symmetry.space_group_name_H-M   'P 1'
#
loop_
_entity.id
_entity.type
_entity.pdbx_description
1 polymer ?
#
loop_
_entity_poly.entity_id
_entity_poly.type
_entity_poly.pdbx_seq_one_letter_code
_entity_poly.pdbx_strand_id
1 'polypeptide(L)'
;MIAAVGVLLLQGLYFHADLLDQRPALRGAYRALCDVLPCRRPAYRDLAAIAVDQLVVRTQAPGTLRLDAMLTNRGREAQPLPNVRLQFENLQGAVVAERRFAPGEYLDQPAASTLAVGQSLHLVLELVDPGPEAVSYTLAPVD
;
A
#
# COMPACT_ATOMS: atom_id res chain seq x y z
N MET A 1 10.39 -24.34 36.97
CA MET A 1 11.04 -24.42 35.66
C MET A 1 10.02 -24.43 34.49
N ILE A 2 8.92 -25.20 34.56
CA ILE A 2 7.91 -25.28 33.47
C ILE A 2 7.24 -23.93 33.22
N ALA A 3 6.91 -23.16 34.25
CA ALA A 3 6.30 -21.83 34.13
C ALA A 3 7.22 -20.81 33.40
N ALA A 4 8.52 -20.84 33.68
CA ALA A 4 9.48 -19.93 33.04
C ALA A 4 9.65 -20.22 31.54
N VAL A 5 9.64 -21.49 31.15
CA VAL A 5 9.68 -21.92 29.75
C VAL A 5 8.39 -21.50 29.03
N GLY A 6 7.25 -21.60 29.66
CA GLY A 6 5.97 -21.14 29.12
C GLY A 6 5.93 -19.63 28.85
N VAL A 7 6.47 -18.83 29.79
CA VAL A 7 6.57 -17.37 29.62
C VAL A 7 7.52 -16.98 28.49
N LEU A 8 8.67 -17.65 28.38
CA LEU A 8 9.62 -17.42 27.29
C LEU A 8 9.04 -17.79 25.91
N LEU A 9 8.28 -18.86 25.82
CA LEU A 9 7.60 -19.25 24.59
C LEU A 9 6.52 -18.24 24.19
N LEU A 10 5.73 -17.75 25.17
CA LEU A 10 4.72 -16.70 24.95
C LEU A 10 5.36 -15.37 24.51
N GLN A 11 6.48 -15.00 25.13
CA GLN A 11 7.23 -13.82 24.70
C GLN A 11 7.81 -13.99 23.29
N GLY A 12 8.39 -15.15 22.98
CA GLY A 12 8.88 -15.45 21.64
C GLY A 12 7.77 -15.39 20.57
N LEU A 13 6.59 -15.93 20.85
CA LEU A 13 5.42 -15.83 19.98
C LEU A 13 4.96 -14.38 19.79
N TYR A 14 4.96 -13.58 20.84
CA TYR A 14 4.53 -12.20 20.80
C TYR A 14 5.49 -11.31 19.98
N PHE A 15 6.81 -11.46 20.18
CA PHE A 15 7.84 -10.66 19.50
C PHE A 15 8.14 -11.11 18.07
N HIS A 16 7.85 -12.38 17.71
CA HIS A 16 8.09 -12.93 16.38
C HIS A 16 6.80 -13.28 15.62
N ALA A 17 5.70 -12.61 15.94
CA ALA A 17 4.41 -12.78 15.29
C ALA A 17 4.50 -12.65 13.75
N ASP A 18 5.30 -11.70 13.26
CA ASP A 18 5.50 -11.46 11.83
C ASP A 18 6.15 -12.66 11.10
N LEU A 19 7.07 -13.35 11.76
CA LEU A 19 7.73 -14.55 11.20
C LEU A 19 6.78 -15.77 11.14
N LEU A 20 5.84 -15.84 12.09
CA LEU A 20 4.86 -16.94 12.16
C LEU A 20 3.76 -16.78 11.10
N ASP A 21 3.33 -15.56 10.82
CA ASP A 21 2.32 -15.29 9.79
C ASP A 21 2.88 -15.49 8.36
N GLN A 22 4.20 -15.36 8.17
CA GLN A 22 4.86 -15.61 6.89
C GLN A 22 4.97 -17.11 6.55
N ARG A 23 4.82 -18.02 7.52
CA ARG A 23 4.89 -19.48 7.28
C ARG A 23 3.50 -20.07 7.05
N PRO A 24 3.17 -20.54 5.83
CA PRO A 24 1.81 -21.01 5.50
C PRO A 24 1.36 -22.18 6.37
N ALA A 25 2.29 -23.03 6.85
CA ALA A 25 1.96 -24.16 7.71
C ALA A 25 1.53 -23.76 9.14
N LEU A 26 2.00 -22.61 9.65
CA LEU A 26 1.73 -22.14 11.01
C LEU A 26 0.62 -21.09 11.06
N ARG A 27 0.27 -20.52 9.92
CA ARG A 27 -0.70 -19.42 9.78
C ARG A 27 -2.09 -19.79 10.33
N GLY A 28 -2.56 -21.02 10.06
CA GLY A 28 -3.85 -21.50 10.55
C GLY A 28 -3.88 -21.62 12.08
N ALA A 29 -2.85 -22.20 12.67
CA ALA A 29 -2.73 -22.35 14.12
C ALA A 29 -2.57 -21.00 14.83
N TYR A 30 -1.80 -20.09 14.27
CA TYR A 30 -1.62 -18.73 14.79
C TYR A 30 -2.94 -17.94 14.76
N ARG A 31 -3.70 -18.02 13.66
CA ARG A 31 -5.01 -17.36 13.55
C ARG A 31 -6.01 -17.89 14.58
N ALA A 32 -6.09 -19.20 14.75
CA ALA A 32 -6.96 -19.81 15.76
C ALA A 32 -6.57 -19.39 17.19
N LEU A 33 -5.29 -19.25 17.47
CA LEU A 33 -4.80 -18.78 18.76
C LEU A 33 -5.16 -17.30 19.00
N CYS A 34 -5.10 -16.46 17.97
CA CYS A 34 -5.45 -15.04 18.04
C CYS A 34 -6.96 -14.77 18.13
N ASP A 35 -7.82 -15.76 17.87
CA ASP A 35 -9.25 -15.65 18.10
C ASP A 35 -9.60 -15.75 19.60
N VAL A 36 -8.72 -16.38 20.39
CA VAL A 36 -8.90 -16.58 21.85
C VAL A 36 -8.06 -15.57 22.67
N LEU A 37 -6.91 -15.16 22.15
CA LEU A 37 -5.99 -14.23 22.81
C LEU A 37 -5.93 -12.89 22.07
N PRO A 38 -5.76 -11.77 22.78
CA PRO A 38 -5.60 -10.45 22.15
C PRO A 38 -4.23 -10.35 21.44
N CYS A 39 -4.13 -10.96 20.27
CA CYS A 39 -2.95 -10.84 19.42
C CYS A 39 -3.01 -9.58 18.55
N ARG A 40 -1.87 -8.92 18.37
CA ARG A 40 -1.71 -7.89 17.34
C ARG A 40 -1.49 -8.59 16.00
N ARG A 41 -2.52 -8.62 15.15
CA ARG A 41 -2.39 -9.15 13.79
C ARG A 41 -1.75 -8.07 12.92
N PRO A 42 -0.57 -8.32 12.32
CA PRO A 42 -0.06 -7.42 11.29
C PRO A 42 -1.08 -7.41 10.14
N ALA A 43 -1.44 -6.22 9.65
CA ALA A 43 -2.29 -6.11 8.48
C ALA A 43 -1.59 -6.77 7.29
N TYR A 44 -2.32 -7.65 6.57
CA TYR A 44 -1.80 -8.20 5.32
C TYR A 44 -1.46 -7.05 4.37
N ARG A 45 -0.25 -7.06 3.84
CA ARG A 45 0.21 -6.03 2.93
C ARG A 45 1.08 -6.66 1.84
N ASP A 46 0.58 -6.60 0.62
CA ASP A 46 1.25 -7.08 -0.58
C ASP A 46 1.13 -6.00 -1.66
N LEU A 47 2.09 -5.08 -1.66
CA LEU A 47 2.11 -3.95 -2.60
C LEU A 47 2.28 -4.42 -4.05
N ALA A 48 2.95 -5.55 -4.28
CA ALA A 48 3.12 -6.12 -5.61
C ALA A 48 1.79 -6.61 -6.22
N ALA A 49 0.81 -6.90 -5.36
CA ALA A 49 -0.54 -7.29 -5.78
C ALA A 49 -1.48 -6.09 -5.99
N ILE A 50 -1.04 -4.86 -5.71
CA ILE A 50 -1.81 -3.66 -6.05
C ILE A 50 -1.37 -3.16 -7.42
N ALA A 51 -2.25 -3.28 -8.39
CA ALA A 51 -2.02 -2.78 -9.74
C ALA A 51 -2.47 -1.32 -9.86
N VAL A 52 -1.70 -0.54 -10.60
CA VAL A 52 -2.08 0.80 -11.06
C VAL A 52 -2.46 0.68 -12.53
N ASP A 53 -3.73 0.90 -12.82
CA ASP A 53 -4.28 0.81 -14.16
C ASP A 53 -4.81 2.18 -14.62
N GLN A 54 -4.91 2.38 -15.94
CA GLN A 54 -5.53 3.58 -16.55
C GLN A 54 -4.94 4.91 -16.07
N LEU A 55 -3.62 4.95 -15.91
CA LEU A 55 -2.91 6.18 -15.50
C LEU A 55 -2.94 7.22 -16.63
N VAL A 56 -3.59 8.34 -16.39
CA VAL A 56 -3.71 9.45 -17.34
C VAL A 56 -3.38 10.76 -16.65
N VAL A 57 -2.51 11.54 -17.25
CA VAL A 57 -2.17 12.91 -16.80
C VAL A 57 -2.69 13.90 -17.85
N ARG A 58 -3.39 14.93 -17.38
CA ARG A 58 -3.97 15.99 -18.24
C ARG A 58 -3.64 17.36 -17.67
N THR A 59 -3.38 18.32 -18.53
CA THR A 59 -3.31 19.72 -18.13
C THR A 59 -4.72 20.21 -17.83
N GLN A 60 -4.96 20.65 -16.60
CA GLN A 60 -6.25 21.19 -16.16
C GLN A 60 -6.30 22.72 -16.32
N ALA A 61 -5.19 23.38 -15.97
CA ALA A 61 -5.00 24.82 -16.11
C ALA A 61 -3.51 25.10 -16.36
N PRO A 62 -3.12 26.30 -16.78
CA PRO A 62 -1.70 26.66 -16.92
C PRO A 62 -0.95 26.39 -15.61
N GLY A 63 0.08 25.54 -15.67
CA GLY A 63 0.89 25.12 -14.51
C GLY A 63 0.24 24.12 -13.56
N THR A 64 -0.93 23.55 -13.89
CA THR A 64 -1.62 22.56 -13.06
C THR A 64 -1.94 21.30 -13.89
N LEU A 65 -1.53 20.15 -13.36
CA LEU A 65 -1.84 18.84 -13.91
C LEU A 65 -2.88 18.12 -13.06
N ARG A 66 -3.78 17.41 -13.70
CA ARG A 66 -4.66 16.42 -13.08
C ARG A 66 -4.22 15.02 -13.50
N LEU A 67 -4.03 14.17 -12.51
CA LEU A 67 -3.72 12.75 -12.68
C LEU A 67 -4.93 11.93 -12.24
N ASP A 68 -5.38 11.05 -13.11
CA ASP A 68 -6.42 10.07 -12.87
C ASP A 68 -5.81 8.66 -13.00
N ALA A 69 -6.09 7.77 -12.07
CA ALA A 69 -5.65 6.37 -12.11
C ALA A 69 -6.62 5.44 -11.38
N MET A 70 -6.52 4.15 -11.66
CA MET A 70 -7.26 3.11 -10.94
C MET A 70 -6.28 2.26 -10.13
N LEU A 71 -6.51 2.15 -8.82
CA LEU A 71 -5.83 1.20 -7.94
C LEU A 71 -6.68 -0.06 -7.79
N THR A 72 -6.14 -1.21 -8.18
CA THR A 72 -6.85 -2.49 -8.11
C THR A 72 -6.11 -3.47 -7.23
N ASN A 73 -6.78 -4.04 -6.23
CA ASN A 73 -6.22 -5.12 -5.43
C ASN A 73 -6.38 -6.46 -6.16
N ARG A 74 -5.31 -6.96 -6.75
CA ARG A 74 -5.22 -8.29 -7.40
C ARG A 74 -4.72 -9.37 -6.45
N GLY A 75 -4.56 -9.05 -5.17
CA GLY A 75 -4.12 -9.97 -4.13
C GLY A 75 -5.21 -10.95 -3.70
N ARG A 76 -4.88 -11.74 -2.69
CA ARG A 76 -5.76 -12.79 -2.15
C ARG A 76 -6.54 -12.38 -0.91
N GLU A 77 -6.18 -11.27 -0.31
CA GLU A 77 -6.79 -10.73 0.92
C GLU A 77 -7.03 -9.22 0.76
N ALA A 78 -7.99 -8.70 1.50
CA ALA A 78 -8.17 -7.25 1.62
C ALA A 78 -6.95 -6.65 2.33
N GLN A 79 -6.49 -5.49 1.88
CA GLN A 79 -5.31 -4.86 2.43
C GLN A 79 -5.54 -3.35 2.60
N PRO A 80 -4.81 -2.71 3.54
CA PRO A 80 -4.89 -1.27 3.70
C PRO A 80 -4.54 -0.55 2.40
N LEU A 81 -5.12 0.62 2.21
CA LEU A 81 -4.75 1.49 1.09
C LEU A 81 -3.28 1.90 1.21
N PRO A 82 -2.48 1.74 0.15
CA PRO A 82 -1.07 2.10 0.15
C PRO A 82 -0.87 3.61 0.05
N ASN A 83 0.29 4.10 0.44
CA ASN A 83 0.77 5.35 -0.11
C ASN A 83 1.07 5.15 -1.60
N VAL A 84 1.02 6.21 -2.39
CA VAL A 84 1.43 6.17 -3.79
C VAL A 84 2.58 7.13 -4.04
N ARG A 85 3.55 6.69 -4.82
CA ARG A 85 4.69 7.50 -5.22
C ARG A 85 4.55 7.83 -6.70
N LEU A 86 4.51 9.12 -7.00
CA LEU A 86 4.54 9.64 -8.36
C LEU A 86 5.95 10.16 -8.66
N GLN A 87 6.52 9.71 -9.76
CA GLN A 87 7.80 10.16 -10.28
C GLN A 87 7.61 10.72 -11.68
N PHE A 88 8.27 11.83 -11.97
CA PHE A 88 8.43 12.37 -13.31
C PHE A 88 9.88 12.21 -13.75
N GLU A 89 10.08 11.83 -14.97
CA GLU A 89 11.39 11.53 -15.54
C GLU A 89 11.62 12.32 -16.82
N ASN A 90 12.88 12.66 -17.08
CA ASN A 90 13.30 13.29 -18.33
C ASN A 90 13.58 12.25 -19.43
N LEU A 91 13.97 12.70 -20.61
CA LEU A 91 14.31 11.84 -21.75
C LEU A 91 15.44 10.84 -21.48
N GLN A 92 16.31 11.13 -20.50
CA GLN A 92 17.41 10.25 -20.11
C GLN A 92 17.00 9.25 -19.00
N GLY A 93 15.73 9.27 -18.56
CA GLY A 93 15.24 8.45 -17.46
C GLY A 93 15.66 8.94 -16.07
N ALA A 94 16.18 10.16 -15.96
CA ALA A 94 16.48 10.74 -14.66
C ALA A 94 15.22 11.34 -14.03
N VAL A 95 15.01 11.08 -12.73
CA VAL A 95 13.89 11.63 -11.98
C VAL A 95 14.09 13.14 -11.80
N VAL A 96 13.15 13.93 -12.32
CA VAL A 96 13.15 15.40 -12.21
C VAL A 96 12.23 15.89 -11.09
N ALA A 97 11.20 15.12 -10.76
CA ALA A 97 10.31 15.39 -9.62
C ALA A 97 9.75 14.07 -9.06
N GLU A 98 9.63 14.01 -7.75
CA GLU A 98 9.03 12.87 -7.02
C GLU A 98 8.20 13.39 -5.86
N ARG A 99 7.03 12.78 -5.65
CA ARG A 99 6.21 13.01 -4.46
C ARG A 99 5.48 11.74 -4.04
N ARG A 100 5.34 11.56 -2.71
CA ARG A 100 4.49 10.54 -2.11
C ARG A 100 3.19 11.18 -1.65
N PHE A 101 2.10 10.44 -1.80
CA PHE A 101 0.76 10.84 -1.40
C PHE A 101 0.17 9.76 -0.50
N ALA A 102 -0.39 10.19 0.63
CA ALA A 102 -1.15 9.32 1.51
C ALA A 102 -2.58 9.09 0.97
N PRO A 103 -3.29 8.04 1.41
CA PRO A 103 -4.65 7.77 0.97
C PRO A 103 -5.62 8.94 1.07
N GLY A 104 -5.49 9.77 2.11
CA GLY A 104 -6.32 10.96 2.28
C GLY A 104 -6.05 12.09 1.29
N GLU A 105 -4.95 12.04 0.52
CA GLU A 105 -4.62 13.07 -0.46
C GLU A 105 -5.12 12.71 -1.87
N TYR A 106 -5.35 11.41 -2.16
CA TYR A 106 -5.75 10.96 -3.49
C TYR A 106 -7.17 10.40 -3.57
N LEU A 107 -7.89 10.38 -2.43
CA LEU A 107 -9.28 9.94 -2.37
C LEU A 107 -10.22 11.13 -2.32
N ASP A 108 -11.21 11.17 -3.22
CA ASP A 108 -12.30 12.14 -3.18
C ASP A 108 -13.22 11.94 -1.95
N GLN A 109 -13.25 10.74 -1.38
CA GLN A 109 -14.07 10.40 -0.21
C GLN A 109 -13.27 9.62 0.82
N PRO A 110 -13.24 10.03 2.09
CA PRO A 110 -12.46 9.39 3.15
C PRO A 110 -13.02 8.05 3.64
N ALA A 111 -13.90 7.38 2.89
CA ALA A 111 -14.71 6.27 3.37
C ALA A 111 -14.00 4.91 3.39
N ALA A 112 -12.94 4.69 2.61
CA ALA A 112 -12.30 3.38 2.54
C ALA A 112 -10.92 3.43 3.19
N SER A 113 -10.71 2.66 4.25
CA SER A 113 -9.37 2.40 4.84
C SER A 113 -8.69 1.17 4.24
N THR A 114 -9.45 0.31 3.56
CA THR A 114 -9.00 -0.96 2.99
C THR A 114 -9.51 -1.13 1.57
N LEU A 115 -8.74 -1.83 0.75
CA LEU A 115 -9.06 -2.23 -0.61
C LEU A 115 -9.35 -3.73 -0.63
N ALA A 116 -10.61 -4.12 -0.89
CA ALA A 116 -11.02 -5.52 -0.95
C ALA A 116 -10.41 -6.22 -2.17
N VAL A 117 -10.40 -7.56 -2.14
CA VAL A 117 -9.93 -8.38 -3.27
C VAL A 117 -10.75 -8.09 -4.52
N GLY A 118 -10.08 -7.78 -5.63
CA GLY A 118 -10.71 -7.44 -6.91
C GLY A 118 -11.35 -6.06 -6.95
N GLN A 119 -11.33 -5.31 -5.85
CA GLN A 119 -11.87 -3.95 -5.83
C GLN A 119 -10.91 -3.02 -6.56
N SER A 120 -11.49 -2.14 -7.39
CA SER A 120 -10.80 -1.02 -8.02
C SER A 120 -11.27 0.29 -7.39
N LEU A 121 -10.36 1.21 -7.17
CA LEU A 121 -10.59 2.50 -6.56
C LEU A 121 -10.02 3.59 -7.47
N HIS A 122 -10.83 4.61 -7.76
CA HIS A 122 -10.40 5.77 -8.53
C HIS A 122 -9.56 6.71 -7.67
N LEU A 123 -8.36 7.00 -8.15
CA LEU A 123 -7.39 7.90 -7.57
C LEU A 123 -7.33 9.16 -8.41
N VAL A 124 -7.42 10.31 -7.76
CA VAL A 124 -7.31 11.62 -8.40
C VAL A 124 -6.29 12.47 -7.64
N LEU A 125 -5.37 13.08 -8.38
CA LEU A 125 -4.38 14.00 -7.83
C LEU A 125 -4.37 15.29 -8.65
N GLU A 126 -4.32 16.41 -7.95
CA GLU A 126 -4.01 17.72 -8.55
C GLU A 126 -2.57 18.10 -8.22
N LEU A 127 -1.80 18.45 -9.22
CA LEU A 127 -0.35 18.59 -9.15
C LEU A 127 0.08 19.89 -9.80
N VAL A 128 1.16 20.46 -9.30
CA VAL A 128 1.88 21.52 -10.02
C VAL A 128 2.68 20.88 -11.15
N ASP A 129 2.63 21.46 -12.33
CA ASP A 129 3.42 21.00 -13.48
C ASP A 129 4.93 21.10 -13.16
N PRO A 130 5.67 19.98 -13.20
CA PRO A 130 7.11 19.99 -12.92
C PRO A 130 7.95 20.65 -14.03
N GLY A 131 7.32 21.04 -15.14
CA GLY A 131 7.97 21.75 -16.23
C GLY A 131 8.30 20.87 -17.45
N PRO A 132 8.87 21.50 -18.50
CA PRO A 132 9.03 20.85 -19.81
C PRO A 132 10.07 19.72 -19.84
N GLU A 133 10.88 19.57 -18.81
CA GLU A 133 11.85 18.47 -18.71
C GLU A 133 11.18 17.13 -18.32
N ALA A 134 10.01 17.18 -17.72
CA ALA A 134 9.23 16.01 -17.33
C ALA A 134 8.47 15.44 -18.53
N VAL A 135 9.01 14.39 -19.14
CA VAL A 135 8.45 13.80 -20.38
C VAL A 135 7.77 12.46 -20.15
N SER A 136 8.05 11.79 -19.03
CA SER A 136 7.36 10.55 -18.62
C SER A 136 6.99 10.61 -17.14
N TYR A 137 6.05 9.76 -16.75
CA TYR A 137 5.58 9.66 -15.37
C TYR A 137 5.27 8.23 -14.99
N THR A 138 5.57 7.88 -13.74
CA THR A 138 5.31 6.57 -13.15
C THR A 138 4.61 6.73 -11.81
N LEU A 139 3.53 5.98 -11.61
CA LEU A 139 2.82 5.90 -10.32
C LEU A 139 2.95 4.49 -9.77
N ALA A 140 3.44 4.36 -8.54
CA ALA A 140 3.64 3.08 -7.89
C ALA A 140 3.11 3.08 -6.46
N PRO A 141 2.47 1.99 -6.00
CA PRO A 141 2.14 1.81 -4.59
C PRO A 141 3.44 1.65 -3.78
N VAL A 142 3.49 2.30 -2.61
CA VAL A 142 4.62 2.26 -1.68
C VAL A 142 4.12 2.18 -0.23
N ASP A 143 5.02 1.83 0.70
CA ASP A 143 4.73 1.83 2.15
C ASP A 143 4.63 3.24 2.74
#